data_93e29c538e236f48a7e6a69aa859cf74
#
_entry.id   93e29c538e236f48a7e6a69aa859cf74
#
_cell.length_a   1.000
_cell.length_b   1.000
_cell.length_c   1.000
_cell.angle_alpha   90.00
_cell.angle_beta   90.00
_cell.angle_gamma   90.00
#
_symmetry.space_group_name_H-M   'P 1'
#
loop_
_entity.id
_entity.type
_entity.pdbx_description
1 polymer ?
#
loop_
_entity_poly.entity_id
_entity_poly.type
_entity_poly.pdbx_seq_one_letter_code
_entity_poly.pdbx_strand_id
1 'polypeptide(L)'
;MFKLHLTSELKEAFISLTAKQMEGYRAGHSAPAPNPPLKKMVLYEKRCTGCGACAVMCPARAIAVSDNKKHRTVTITMSSCIYCGACAAICPEQALEFDQGSDLPALARDKLYHELKLRLKGCEHCQAAIGTVKGIAQAAKKSYAQRGIAPGDLPWLTLCPGCRRTFHSRSMIKHHAR
;
A
#
# COMPACT_ATOMS: atom_id res chain seq x y z
N MET A 1 -15.38 26.32 -7.51
CA MET A 1 -14.03 26.74 -7.16
C MET A 1 -14.14 28.03 -6.34
N PHE A 2 -14.25 27.94 -5.01
CA PHE A 2 -14.39 29.09 -4.11
C PHE A 2 -13.02 29.71 -3.89
N LYS A 3 -12.78 30.91 -4.46
CA LYS A 3 -11.64 31.75 -4.10
C LYS A 3 -12.00 32.50 -2.81
N LEU A 4 -11.47 32.05 -1.68
CA LEU A 4 -11.49 32.85 -0.45
C LEU A 4 -10.55 34.05 -0.63
N HIS A 5 -11.13 35.23 -0.85
CA HIS A 5 -10.40 36.49 -0.75
C HIS A 5 -10.20 36.84 0.73
N LEU A 6 -9.04 36.42 1.30
CA LEU A 6 -8.61 36.90 2.60
C LEU A 6 -8.27 38.40 2.49
N THR A 7 -8.85 39.21 3.36
CA THR A 7 -8.49 40.63 3.49
C THR A 7 -7.03 40.80 3.91
N SER A 8 -6.41 41.94 3.58
CA SER A 8 -5.00 42.22 3.93
C SER A 8 -4.73 42.05 5.43
N GLU A 9 -5.63 42.50 6.28
CA GLU A 9 -5.57 42.39 7.75
C GLU A 9 -5.55 40.95 8.24
N LEU A 10 -6.36 40.08 7.65
CA LEU A 10 -6.37 38.65 7.97
C LEU A 10 -5.06 37.94 7.56
N LYS A 11 -4.47 38.35 6.44
CA LYS A 11 -3.17 37.84 6.00
C LYS A 11 -2.06 38.26 6.97
N GLU A 12 -2.02 39.52 7.40
CA GLU A 12 -1.02 40.03 8.35
C GLU A 12 -1.18 39.38 9.74
N ALA A 13 -2.41 39.22 10.21
CA ALA A 13 -2.72 38.51 11.45
C ALA A 13 -2.27 37.04 11.40
N PHE A 14 -2.51 36.37 10.27
CA PHE A 14 -2.08 34.98 10.09
C PHE A 14 -0.56 34.83 10.03
N ILE A 15 0.13 35.76 9.35
CA ILE A 15 1.60 35.78 9.29
C ILE A 15 2.20 36.07 10.68
N SER A 16 1.63 36.99 11.44
CA SER A 16 2.10 37.33 12.79
C SER A 16 1.88 36.17 13.78
N LEU A 17 0.75 35.47 13.70
CA LEU A 17 0.47 34.28 14.51
C LEU A 17 1.42 33.12 14.19
N THR A 18 1.69 32.87 12.91
CA THR A 18 2.63 31.82 12.51
C THR A 18 4.08 32.17 12.89
N ALA A 19 4.48 33.43 12.77
CA ALA A 19 5.80 33.88 13.23
C ALA A 19 5.98 33.68 14.74
N LYS A 20 4.99 34.07 15.55
CA LYS A 20 5.01 33.91 17.01
C LYS A 20 5.02 32.43 17.43
N GLN A 21 4.27 31.56 16.74
CA GLN A 21 4.32 30.12 16.97
C GLN A 21 5.68 29.51 16.59
N MET A 22 6.32 30.01 15.52
CA MET A 22 7.65 29.55 15.13
C MET A 22 8.75 30.04 16.07
N GLU A 23 8.62 31.23 16.65
CA GLU A 23 9.55 31.70 17.70
C GLU A 23 9.43 30.88 18.98
N GLY A 24 8.21 30.54 19.41
CA GLY A 24 7.96 29.62 20.53
C GLY A 24 8.53 28.22 20.27
N TYR A 25 8.42 27.76 19.03
CA TYR A 25 8.98 26.47 18.60
C TYR A 25 10.53 26.50 18.59
N ARG A 26 11.15 27.62 18.17
CA ARG A 26 12.60 27.80 18.20
C ARG A 26 13.16 27.95 19.61
N ALA A 27 12.44 28.63 20.51
CA ALA A 27 12.87 28.83 21.90
C ALA A 27 12.77 27.55 22.75
N GLY A 28 11.89 26.62 22.42
CA GLY A 28 11.73 25.34 23.13
C GLY A 28 12.64 24.22 22.64
N HIS A 29 13.31 24.38 21.50
CA HIS A 29 14.19 23.36 20.91
C HIS A 29 15.63 23.84 21.02
N SER A 30 16.24 23.53 22.16
CA SER A 30 17.71 23.57 22.32
C SER A 30 18.31 22.64 21.27
N ALA A 31 19.21 23.20 20.43
CA ALA A 31 20.03 22.56 19.40
C ALA A 31 19.33 21.55 18.48
N PRO A 32 19.54 21.57 17.18
CA PRO A 32 19.04 20.51 16.33
C PRO A 32 19.57 19.20 16.91
N ALA A 33 18.62 18.34 17.31
CA ALA A 33 18.97 16.97 17.66
C ALA A 33 19.89 16.42 16.57
N PRO A 34 21.00 15.76 16.91
CA PRO A 34 21.88 15.20 15.91
C PRO A 34 21.02 14.31 15.02
N ASN A 35 20.82 14.75 13.78
CA ASN A 35 20.01 14.14 12.72
C ASN A 35 19.01 13.11 13.23
N PRO A 36 17.70 13.40 13.25
CA PRO A 36 16.73 12.39 13.64
C PRO A 36 17.04 11.16 12.79
N PRO A 37 17.13 9.95 13.39
CA PRO A 37 17.43 8.76 12.64
C PRO A 37 16.35 8.59 11.59
N LEU A 38 16.68 8.88 10.33
CA LEU A 38 15.78 8.67 9.21
C LEU A 38 15.59 7.18 9.10
N LYS A 39 14.34 6.74 9.28
CA LYS A 39 13.99 5.34 9.18
C LYS A 39 14.04 4.93 7.71
N LYS A 40 14.83 3.93 7.39
CA LYS A 40 14.83 3.33 6.05
C LYS A 40 13.65 2.38 5.93
N MET A 41 12.83 2.53 4.90
CA MET A 41 11.79 1.54 4.59
C MET A 41 12.42 0.36 3.86
N VAL A 42 12.20 -0.84 4.37
CA VAL A 42 12.67 -2.09 3.81
C VAL A 42 11.46 -2.87 3.25
N LEU A 43 11.53 -3.23 1.97
CA LEU A 43 10.54 -4.08 1.32
C LEU A 43 11.06 -5.52 1.19
N TYR A 44 10.43 -6.46 1.88
CA TYR A 44 10.69 -7.89 1.72
C TYR A 44 9.91 -8.44 0.53
N GLU A 45 10.51 -8.44 -0.64
CA GLU A 45 9.90 -8.86 -1.91
C GLU A 45 9.31 -10.27 -1.86
N LYS A 46 9.98 -11.18 -1.11
CA LYS A 46 9.53 -12.57 -0.95
C LYS A 46 8.21 -12.66 -0.20
N ARG A 47 7.94 -11.76 0.76
CA ARG A 47 6.69 -11.70 1.53
C ARG A 47 5.59 -10.96 0.78
N CYS A 48 5.94 -9.99 -0.07
CA CYS A 48 4.95 -9.14 -0.75
C CYS A 48 4.07 -9.95 -1.71
N THR A 49 2.75 -9.88 -1.49
CA THR A 49 1.73 -10.49 -2.35
C THR A 49 1.15 -9.51 -3.37
N GLY A 50 1.51 -8.22 -3.29
CA GLY A 50 0.96 -7.18 -4.16
C GLY A 50 -0.51 -6.88 -3.91
N CYS A 51 -1.00 -7.03 -2.68
CA CYS A 51 -2.41 -6.80 -2.36
C CYS A 51 -2.86 -5.34 -2.50
N GLY A 52 -1.91 -4.38 -2.47
CA GLY A 52 -2.19 -2.95 -2.64
C GLY A 52 -2.64 -2.21 -1.37
N ALA A 53 -2.81 -2.88 -0.23
CA ALA A 53 -3.26 -2.26 1.02
C ALA A 53 -2.37 -1.08 1.44
N CYS A 54 -1.05 -1.23 1.29
CA CYS A 54 -0.09 -0.17 1.61
C CYS A 54 -0.25 1.08 0.72
N ALA A 55 -0.62 0.93 -0.55
CA ALA A 55 -0.85 2.06 -1.44
C ALA A 55 -2.14 2.82 -1.08
N VAL A 56 -3.20 2.09 -0.72
CA VAL A 56 -4.48 2.69 -0.27
C VAL A 56 -4.30 3.49 1.01
N MET A 57 -3.49 2.99 1.94
CA MET A 57 -3.26 3.61 3.25
C MET A 57 -2.18 4.69 3.25
N CYS A 58 -1.46 4.90 2.16
CA CYS A 58 -0.37 5.88 2.11
C CYS A 58 -0.91 7.32 1.95
N PRO A 59 -0.87 8.19 2.99
CA PRO A 59 -1.38 9.54 2.90
C PRO A 59 -0.55 10.41 1.96
N ALA A 60 0.75 10.14 1.86
CA ALA A 60 1.70 10.86 1.00
C ALA A 60 1.74 10.32 -0.44
N ARG A 61 0.94 9.27 -0.75
CA ARG A 61 0.94 8.58 -2.06
C ARG A 61 2.34 8.15 -2.53
N ALA A 62 3.23 7.88 -1.57
CA ALA A 62 4.57 7.41 -1.83
C ALA A 62 4.61 5.97 -2.37
N ILE A 63 3.50 5.24 -2.25
CA ILE A 63 3.35 3.88 -2.77
C ILE A 63 2.25 3.87 -3.81
N ALA A 64 2.57 3.37 -5.00
CA ALA A 64 1.62 3.20 -6.09
C ALA A 64 1.56 1.74 -6.54
N VAL A 65 0.40 1.33 -7.03
CA VAL A 65 0.19 0.01 -7.63
C VAL A 65 -0.43 0.19 -8.99
N SER A 66 0.19 -0.41 -9.99
CA SER A 66 -0.31 -0.41 -11.37
C SER A 66 -0.31 -1.82 -11.93
N ASP A 67 -1.30 -2.12 -12.75
CA ASP A 67 -1.42 -3.40 -13.43
C ASP A 67 -1.25 -3.22 -14.94
N ASN A 68 -0.49 -4.11 -15.55
CA ASN A 68 -0.52 -4.32 -16.99
C ASN A 68 -1.16 -5.70 -17.30
N LYS A 69 -1.13 -6.14 -18.56
CA LYS A 69 -1.74 -7.43 -18.96
C LYS A 69 -1.15 -8.65 -18.24
N LYS A 70 0.10 -8.59 -17.78
CA LYS A 70 0.82 -9.75 -17.24
C LYS A 70 1.31 -9.57 -15.81
N HIS A 71 1.58 -8.31 -15.40
CA HIS A 71 2.23 -8.02 -14.13
C HIS A 71 1.52 -6.90 -13.39
N ARG A 72 1.56 -6.99 -12.07
CA ARG A 72 1.31 -5.91 -11.13
C ARG A 72 2.65 -5.32 -10.73
N THR A 73 2.77 -4.03 -10.80
CA THR A 73 3.95 -3.29 -10.35
C THR A 73 3.60 -2.54 -9.08
N VAL A 74 4.37 -2.77 -8.04
CA VAL A 74 4.32 -2.01 -6.78
C VAL A 74 5.52 -1.08 -6.80
N THR A 75 5.26 0.22 -6.78
CA THR A 75 6.26 1.28 -6.84
C THR A 75 6.31 2.01 -5.50
N ILE A 76 7.49 2.21 -4.96
CA ILE A 76 7.72 2.95 -3.72
C ILE A 76 8.68 4.10 -4.01
N THR A 77 8.23 5.34 -3.78
CA THR A 77 9.01 6.56 -3.97
C THR A 77 9.39 7.12 -2.61
N MET A 78 10.62 6.86 -2.18
CA MET A 78 11.09 7.25 -0.85
C MET A 78 11.16 8.77 -0.65
N SER A 79 11.42 9.53 -1.71
CA SER A 79 11.43 11.00 -1.66
C SER A 79 10.08 11.62 -1.28
N SER A 80 8.99 10.91 -1.49
CA SER A 80 7.64 11.34 -1.10
C SER A 80 7.18 10.76 0.24
N CYS A 81 7.99 9.90 0.87
CA CYS A 81 7.61 9.22 2.11
C CYS A 81 7.74 10.15 3.32
N ILE A 82 6.68 10.25 4.12
CA ILE A 82 6.67 10.99 5.39
C ILE A 82 6.95 10.12 6.61
N TYR A 83 7.33 8.86 6.42
CA TYR A 83 7.72 7.91 7.47
C TYR A 83 6.64 7.64 8.54
N CYS A 84 5.36 7.77 8.21
CA CYS A 84 4.24 7.60 9.15
C CYS A 84 4.00 6.15 9.62
N GLY A 85 4.59 5.15 8.98
CA GLY A 85 4.44 3.73 9.37
C GLY A 85 3.15 3.04 8.94
N ALA A 86 2.16 3.75 8.41
CA ALA A 86 0.84 3.19 8.07
C ALA A 86 0.92 1.99 7.12
N CYS A 87 1.83 2.02 6.14
CA CYS A 87 2.01 0.92 5.19
C CYS A 87 2.54 -0.38 5.84
N ALA A 88 3.41 -0.27 6.85
CA ALA A 88 3.89 -1.42 7.61
C ALA A 88 2.79 -1.99 8.50
N ALA A 89 2.06 -1.12 9.21
CA ALA A 89 0.98 -1.51 10.12
C ALA A 89 -0.17 -2.24 9.40
N ILE A 90 -0.52 -1.84 8.18
CA ILE A 90 -1.62 -2.45 7.41
C ILE A 90 -1.20 -3.69 6.63
N CYS A 91 0.09 -3.98 6.49
CA CYS A 91 0.56 -5.06 5.63
C CYS A 91 0.21 -6.45 6.22
N PRO A 92 -0.68 -7.23 5.60
CA PRO A 92 -1.10 -8.53 6.15
C PRO A 92 -0.01 -9.60 6.08
N GLU A 93 1.05 -9.35 5.31
CA GLU A 93 2.18 -10.25 5.11
C GLU A 93 3.47 -9.72 5.77
N GLN A 94 3.39 -8.60 6.50
CA GLN A 94 4.55 -7.96 7.13
C GLN A 94 5.73 -7.81 6.15
N ALA A 95 5.41 -7.39 4.92
CA ALA A 95 6.38 -7.24 3.85
C ALA A 95 7.07 -5.86 3.85
N LEU A 96 6.64 -4.94 4.72
CA LEU A 96 7.20 -3.60 4.86
C LEU A 96 7.59 -3.38 6.31
N GLU A 97 8.82 -2.97 6.51
CA GLU A 97 9.37 -2.62 7.83
C GLU A 97 10.14 -1.30 7.72
N PHE A 98 10.33 -0.64 8.86
CA PHE A 98 11.18 0.54 8.98
C PHE A 98 12.39 0.19 9.84
N ASP A 99 13.57 0.21 9.24
CA ASP A 99 14.83 0.04 9.94
C ASP A 99 15.22 1.34 10.65
N GLN A 100 15.73 1.20 11.87
CA GLN A 100 16.19 2.30 12.69
C GLN A 100 17.70 2.47 12.49
N GLY A 101 18.15 3.63 12.01
CA GLY A 101 19.57 3.97 12.03
C GLY A 101 20.25 4.13 10.68
N SER A 102 19.52 4.52 9.63
CA SER A 102 20.18 4.91 8.38
C SER A 102 20.69 6.34 8.46
N ASP A 103 21.98 6.52 8.23
CA ASP A 103 22.59 7.83 8.08
C ASP A 103 22.12 8.52 6.80
N LEU A 104 21.92 9.84 6.84
CA LEU A 104 21.57 10.67 5.68
C LEU A 104 22.45 10.36 4.43
N PRO A 105 23.78 10.20 4.56
CA PRO A 105 24.62 9.82 3.43
C PRO A 105 24.32 8.44 2.84
N ALA A 106 23.84 7.49 3.65
CA ALA A 106 23.43 6.18 3.17
C ALA A 106 22.11 6.26 2.37
N LEU A 107 21.15 7.06 2.85
CA LEU A 107 19.88 7.31 2.16
C LEU A 107 20.08 8.03 0.81
N ALA A 108 21.05 8.96 0.73
CA ALA A 108 21.38 9.65 -0.52
C ALA A 108 22.02 8.70 -1.57
N ARG A 109 22.64 7.62 -1.14
CA ARG A 109 23.24 6.58 -2.01
C ARG A 109 22.25 5.47 -2.37
N ASP A 110 21.24 5.23 -1.55
CA ASP A 110 20.21 4.24 -1.81
C ASP A 110 19.27 4.72 -2.92
N LYS A 111 18.76 3.77 -3.68
CA LYS A 111 17.73 4.07 -4.68
C LYS A 111 16.50 4.62 -3.97
N LEU A 112 16.19 5.90 -4.19
CA LEU A 112 14.99 6.56 -3.68
C LEU A 112 13.70 6.00 -4.31
N TYR A 113 13.83 4.96 -5.11
CA TYR A 113 12.77 4.34 -5.89
C TYR A 113 12.94 2.82 -5.87
N HIS A 114 11.91 2.12 -5.41
CA HIS A 114 11.81 0.67 -5.47
C HIS A 114 10.67 0.25 -6.38
N GLU A 115 10.93 -0.71 -7.23
CA GLU A 115 9.93 -1.29 -8.13
C GLU A 115 9.92 -2.81 -7.97
N LEU A 116 8.77 -3.37 -7.59
CA LEU A 116 8.54 -4.80 -7.49
C LEU A 116 7.50 -5.23 -8.51
N LYS A 117 7.87 -6.13 -9.42
CA LYS A 117 6.99 -6.73 -10.43
C LYS A 117 6.51 -8.10 -9.98
N LEU A 118 5.19 -8.28 -9.91
CA LEU A 118 4.54 -9.51 -9.52
C LEU A 118 3.67 -10.02 -10.67
N ARG A 119 3.79 -11.30 -11.01
CA ARG A 119 3.00 -11.90 -12.08
C ARG A 119 1.52 -11.96 -11.71
N LEU A 120 0.64 -11.53 -12.61
CA LEU A 120 -0.79 -11.65 -12.49
C LEU A 120 -1.26 -13.05 -12.93
N LYS A 121 -2.30 -13.54 -12.29
CA LYS A 121 -3.06 -14.73 -12.69
C LYS A 121 -4.28 -14.27 -13.48
N GLY A 122 -4.50 -14.84 -14.64
CA GLY A 122 -5.73 -14.67 -15.41
C GLY A 122 -6.85 -15.56 -14.88
N CYS A 123 -8.08 -15.12 -15.07
CA CYS A 123 -9.27 -15.90 -14.84
C CYS A 123 -9.27 -17.13 -15.74
N GLU A 124 -9.58 -18.31 -15.21
CA GLU A 124 -9.59 -19.56 -15.99
C GLU A 124 -10.66 -19.58 -17.09
N HIS A 125 -11.70 -18.75 -16.95
CA HIS A 125 -12.78 -18.70 -17.93
C HIS A 125 -12.60 -17.59 -18.98
N CYS A 126 -12.23 -16.35 -18.58
CA CYS A 126 -12.20 -15.19 -19.49
C CYS A 126 -10.83 -14.51 -19.59
N GLN A 127 -9.81 -15.03 -18.90
CA GLN A 127 -8.43 -14.53 -18.88
C GLN A 127 -8.26 -13.11 -18.28
N ALA A 128 -9.32 -12.47 -17.78
CA ALA A 128 -9.21 -11.20 -17.07
C ALA A 128 -8.32 -11.35 -15.82
N ALA A 129 -7.46 -10.36 -15.55
CA ALA A 129 -6.60 -10.39 -14.38
C ALA A 129 -7.43 -10.44 -13.08
N ILE A 130 -7.12 -11.39 -12.19
CA ILE A 130 -7.85 -11.60 -10.93
C ILE A 130 -7.03 -11.27 -9.69
N GLY A 131 -5.72 -11.18 -9.82
CA GLY A 131 -4.79 -10.88 -8.74
C GLY A 131 -3.40 -11.41 -9.04
N THR A 132 -2.47 -11.24 -8.13
CA THR A 132 -1.13 -11.80 -8.31
C THR A 132 -1.12 -13.30 -8.01
N VAL A 133 -0.24 -14.05 -8.68
CA VAL A 133 -0.07 -15.50 -8.43
C VAL A 133 0.25 -15.75 -6.95
N LYS A 134 1.14 -14.94 -6.36
CA LYS A 134 1.48 -15.03 -4.93
C LYS A 134 0.29 -14.75 -4.02
N GLY A 135 -0.51 -13.71 -4.33
CA GLY A 135 -1.68 -13.33 -3.54
C GLY A 135 -2.74 -14.42 -3.52
N ILE A 136 -3.01 -15.04 -4.67
CA ILE A 136 -3.97 -16.16 -4.78
C ILE A 136 -3.47 -17.38 -4.00
N ALA A 137 -2.19 -17.73 -4.16
CA ALA A 137 -1.60 -18.85 -3.43
C ALA A 137 -1.64 -18.62 -1.90
N GLN A 138 -1.39 -17.39 -1.45
CA GLN A 138 -1.46 -17.04 -0.04
C GLN A 138 -2.89 -17.07 0.50
N ALA A 139 -3.86 -16.58 -0.27
CA ALA A 139 -5.27 -16.67 0.09
C ALA A 139 -5.73 -18.14 0.24
N ALA A 140 -5.31 -19.01 -0.67
CA ALA A 140 -5.59 -20.44 -0.59
C ALA A 140 -4.98 -21.08 0.68
N LYS A 141 -3.72 -20.77 0.99
CA LYS A 141 -3.06 -21.24 2.22
C LYS A 141 -3.77 -20.77 3.49
N LYS A 142 -4.16 -19.51 3.56
CA LYS A 142 -4.89 -18.97 4.71
C LYS A 142 -6.26 -19.61 4.88
N SER A 143 -6.99 -19.85 3.77
CA SER A 143 -8.28 -20.55 3.81
C SER A 143 -8.13 -21.99 4.33
N TYR A 144 -7.10 -22.70 3.92
CA TYR A 144 -6.80 -24.04 4.43
C TYR A 144 -6.46 -24.01 5.93
N ALA A 145 -5.57 -23.11 6.35
CA ALA A 145 -5.14 -23.01 7.73
C ALA A 145 -6.26 -22.62 8.70
N GLN A 146 -7.18 -21.74 8.26
CA GLN A 146 -8.25 -21.21 9.12
C GLN A 146 -9.52 -22.05 9.10
N ARG A 147 -9.84 -22.72 8.00
CA ARG A 147 -11.14 -23.38 7.77
C ARG A 147 -11.03 -24.83 7.31
N GLY A 148 -9.82 -25.38 7.12
CA GLY A 148 -9.61 -26.70 6.59
C GLY A 148 -10.05 -26.89 5.12
N ILE A 149 -10.35 -25.79 4.39
CA ILE A 149 -10.86 -25.86 3.01
C ILE A 149 -9.68 -26.04 2.07
N ALA A 150 -9.62 -27.18 1.39
CA ALA A 150 -8.56 -27.43 0.42
C ALA A 150 -8.63 -26.48 -0.79
N PRO A 151 -7.50 -26.10 -1.40
CA PRO A 151 -7.48 -25.23 -2.57
C PRO A 151 -8.36 -25.73 -3.74
N GLY A 152 -8.50 -27.06 -3.90
CA GLY A 152 -9.36 -27.68 -4.89
C GLY A 152 -10.86 -27.44 -4.66
N ASP A 153 -11.26 -27.20 -3.41
CA ASP A 153 -12.65 -26.91 -3.03
C ASP A 153 -13.02 -25.42 -3.20
N LEU A 154 -12.09 -24.62 -3.71
CA LEU A 154 -12.25 -23.18 -3.93
C LEU A 154 -12.17 -22.82 -5.43
N PRO A 155 -13.00 -23.44 -6.32
CA PRO A 155 -12.91 -23.19 -7.76
C PRO A 155 -13.15 -21.72 -8.12
N TRP A 156 -13.88 -20.99 -7.28
CA TRP A 156 -14.12 -19.56 -7.45
C TRP A 156 -12.88 -18.69 -7.22
N LEU A 157 -11.82 -19.20 -6.58
CA LEU A 157 -10.60 -18.46 -6.30
C LEU A 157 -9.83 -18.14 -7.60
N THR A 158 -10.01 -18.95 -8.64
CA THR A 158 -9.38 -18.76 -9.94
C THR A 158 -10.29 -18.04 -10.97
N LEU A 159 -11.45 -17.57 -10.53
CA LEU A 159 -12.41 -16.86 -11.36
C LEU A 159 -12.46 -15.36 -11.05
N CYS A 160 -12.63 -14.53 -12.07
CA CYS A 160 -12.90 -13.10 -11.88
C CYS A 160 -14.30 -12.88 -11.27
N PRO A 161 -14.60 -11.69 -10.72
CA PRO A 161 -15.90 -11.41 -10.08
C PRO A 161 -17.10 -11.66 -10.99
N GLY A 162 -16.99 -11.39 -12.30
CA GLY A 162 -18.05 -11.65 -13.27
C GLY A 162 -18.29 -13.15 -13.48
N CYS A 163 -17.24 -13.90 -13.77
CA CYS A 163 -17.34 -15.35 -13.97
C CYS A 163 -17.75 -16.08 -12.70
N ARG A 164 -17.33 -15.57 -11.53
CA ARG A 164 -17.73 -16.10 -10.22
C ARG A 164 -19.25 -16.00 -10.01
N ARG A 165 -19.85 -14.86 -10.33
CA ARG A 165 -21.32 -14.70 -10.26
C ARG A 165 -22.05 -15.69 -11.15
N THR A 166 -21.60 -15.85 -12.39
CA THR A 166 -22.20 -16.82 -13.34
C THR A 166 -22.04 -18.27 -12.84
N PHE A 167 -20.88 -18.60 -12.27
CA PHE A 167 -20.63 -19.93 -11.70
C PHE A 167 -21.60 -20.23 -10.55
N HIS A 168 -21.77 -19.30 -9.60
CA HIS A 168 -22.70 -19.47 -8.50
C HIS A 168 -24.15 -19.59 -8.96
N SER A 169 -24.60 -18.74 -9.89
CA SER A 169 -25.97 -18.81 -10.42
C SER A 169 -26.28 -20.18 -11.02
N ARG A 170 -25.37 -20.71 -11.84
CA ARG A 170 -25.52 -22.04 -12.45
C ARG A 170 -25.52 -23.19 -11.43
N SER A 171 -24.69 -23.07 -10.38
CA SER A 171 -24.65 -24.02 -9.29
C SER A 171 -25.97 -24.05 -8.51
N MET A 172 -26.52 -22.89 -8.18
CA MET A 172 -27.81 -22.76 -7.47
C MET A 172 -28.97 -23.35 -8.29
N ILE A 173 -29.03 -23.06 -9.59
CA ILE A 173 -30.08 -23.60 -10.47
C ILE A 173 -30.06 -25.15 -10.51
N LYS A 174 -28.88 -25.77 -10.56
CA LYS A 174 -28.73 -27.22 -10.54
C LYS A 174 -29.21 -27.87 -9.24
N HIS A 175 -29.09 -27.18 -8.10
CA HIS A 175 -29.58 -27.70 -6.82
C HIS A 175 -31.11 -27.58 -6.65
N HIS A 176 -31.74 -26.60 -7.29
CA HIS A 176 -33.21 -26.44 -7.23
C HIS A 176 -33.97 -27.20 -8.30
N ALA A 177 -33.29 -27.78 -9.29
CA ALA A 177 -33.89 -28.56 -10.38
C ALA A 177 -33.91 -30.08 -10.10
N ARG A 178 -33.61 -30.50 -8.88
CA ARG A 178 -33.75 -31.87 -8.35
C ARG A 178 -34.76 -31.89 -7.23
#